data_d21770143c00b8fbadf0badc33e030c8
#
_entry.id   d21770143c00b8fbadf0badc33e030c8
#
_cell.length_a   1.000
_cell.length_b   1.000
_cell.length_c   1.000
_cell.angle_alpha   90.00
_cell.angle_beta   90.00
_cell.angle_gamma   90.00
#
_symmetry.space_group_name_H-M   'P 1'
#
loop_
_entity.id
_entity.type
_entity.pdbx_description
1 polymer ?
#
loop_
_entity_poly.entity_id
_entity_poly.type
_entity_poly.pdbx_seq_one_letter_code
_entity_poly.pdbx_strand_id
1 'polypeptide(L)'
;MTAPAPRLILVDPCLDGAGSHPWQYAVAVLGAARRRGWACELVCRSTARLPADAAADWRVWPVLRFPGHSKLTAFAELDRLKADGRPRWQPPWETWSRSRQRRIRVAAFAADLAPTIASLAPGDRVLVATASELDAVGLAQSIRATRPPAGIGWHLQFHGPILALDSDVAAGTAGRISRVSRLLDQAIRLAAPHRLHFHTPTEELAAEWSLVGAAPVSVLPYPIDLPEDPDAVPLPRPTAGRRLRIAMLGDARSEKNSQIAPALVDEIAAHPALYNRLHFAIQTNPGFHSRSRREADIAVGRALEAIESIAHRAPELVEPLAGPLTSAAYHRQLTAADALLLPYDQRRYRHRCSAVLLEALAAGKVGIVTGGGWMARRLQPALRAHIDYLDGLHPQAAVETFAVDAVPAGGVTLPVAPPPGAGLAVVEVTWRALGPPALLDPPLTLTLGRAATPSSAILQADSSGAAVPVVFRLDHVLPTAGPTTLTLAIPAHHQAVALSGLRIRWLHGGHATPLGNVGIVIAGADGAAEAIEEFVAHADHYLAGAARAAVALRQAHAPEAVLEGLLT
;
A
#
# COMPACT_ATOMS: atom_id res chain seq x y z
N MET A 1 -4.45 42.48 19.66
CA MET A 1 -4.09 41.12 20.11
C MET A 1 -4.14 40.24 18.88
N THR A 2 -3.03 39.71 18.40
CA THR A 2 -2.98 38.71 17.34
C THR A 2 -3.67 37.45 17.83
N ALA A 3 -4.56 36.87 17.02
CA ALA A 3 -5.16 35.57 17.35
C ALA A 3 -4.04 34.53 17.64
N PRO A 4 -4.20 33.67 18.63
CA PRO A 4 -3.22 32.62 18.88
C PRO A 4 -3.04 31.75 17.63
N ALA A 5 -1.82 31.30 17.38
CA ALA A 5 -1.54 30.40 16.27
C ALA A 5 -2.42 29.14 16.36
N PRO A 6 -2.98 28.66 15.25
CA PRO A 6 -3.77 27.44 15.25
C PRO A 6 -2.93 26.25 15.71
N ARG A 7 -3.58 25.24 16.33
CA ARG A 7 -2.91 24.03 16.78
C ARG A 7 -3.30 22.86 15.89
N LEU A 8 -2.31 21.98 15.63
CA LEU A 8 -2.57 20.66 15.09
C LEU A 8 -2.40 19.61 16.19
N ILE A 9 -3.45 18.91 16.49
CA ILE A 9 -3.47 17.78 17.40
C ILE A 9 -3.51 16.49 16.58
N LEU A 10 -2.39 15.79 16.47
CA LEU A 10 -2.31 14.50 15.81
C LEU A 10 -2.56 13.40 16.84
N VAL A 11 -3.59 12.60 16.60
CA VAL A 11 -3.98 11.46 17.45
C VAL A 11 -3.67 10.17 16.70
N ASP A 12 -2.77 9.35 17.24
CA ASP A 12 -2.45 8.06 16.63
C ASP A 12 -2.50 6.90 17.63
N PRO A 13 -3.59 6.11 17.60
CA PRO A 13 -3.73 4.95 18.48
C PRO A 13 -2.84 3.76 18.09
N CYS A 14 -2.18 3.80 16.94
CA CYS A 14 -1.25 2.76 16.47
C CYS A 14 0.21 3.09 16.73
N LEU A 15 0.52 4.28 17.23
CA LEU A 15 1.87 4.74 17.45
C LEU A 15 2.47 4.11 18.71
N ASP A 16 3.42 3.18 18.51
CA ASP A 16 4.10 2.43 19.57
C ASP A 16 5.53 2.85 19.83
N GLY A 17 6.21 3.45 18.84
CA GLY A 17 7.63 3.83 18.96
C GLY A 17 8.24 4.38 17.68
N ALA A 18 9.47 4.82 17.79
CA ALA A 18 10.21 5.57 16.78
C ALA A 18 10.52 4.83 15.46
N GLY A 19 10.48 3.50 15.45
CA GLY A 19 10.75 2.70 14.24
C GLY A 19 9.49 2.36 13.43
N SER A 20 8.33 2.93 13.77
CA SER A 20 7.05 2.58 13.14
C SER A 20 6.63 3.59 12.07
N HIS A 21 5.88 3.13 11.06
CA HIS A 21 5.24 4.02 10.08
C HIS A 21 4.36 5.12 10.71
N PRO A 22 3.57 4.86 11.78
CA PRO A 22 2.85 5.91 12.49
C PRO A 22 3.76 7.02 13.03
N TRP A 23 4.97 6.66 13.48
CA TRP A 23 5.95 7.66 13.93
C TRP A 23 6.44 8.53 12.77
N GLN A 24 6.83 7.92 11.65
CA GLN A 24 7.27 8.66 10.46
C GLN A 24 6.16 9.59 9.94
N TYR A 25 4.92 9.11 9.92
CA TYR A 25 3.74 9.92 9.59
C TYR A 25 3.61 11.13 10.53
N ALA A 26 3.71 10.90 11.84
CA ALA A 26 3.59 11.97 12.84
C ALA A 26 4.70 13.02 12.69
N VAL A 27 5.95 12.57 12.51
CA VAL A 27 7.11 13.47 12.30
C VAL A 27 6.91 14.33 11.06
N ALA A 28 6.50 13.72 9.95
CA ALA A 28 6.27 14.42 8.69
C ALA A 28 5.18 15.49 8.81
N VAL A 29 4.00 15.12 9.32
CA VAL A 29 2.85 16.03 9.39
C VAL A 29 3.04 17.12 10.45
N LEU A 30 3.50 16.77 11.65
CA LEU A 30 3.74 17.76 12.71
C LEU A 30 4.91 18.68 12.36
N GLY A 31 5.95 18.15 11.72
CA GLY A 31 7.07 18.95 11.22
C GLY A 31 6.61 19.99 10.19
N ALA A 32 5.77 19.62 9.24
CA ALA A 32 5.19 20.54 8.26
C ALA A 32 4.29 21.60 8.93
N ALA A 33 3.45 21.20 9.89
CA ALA A 33 2.61 22.11 10.63
C ALA A 33 3.44 23.16 11.40
N ARG A 34 4.53 22.71 12.03
CA ARG A 34 5.47 23.61 12.72
C ARG A 34 6.15 24.58 11.77
N ARG A 35 6.58 24.14 10.58
CA ARG A 35 7.12 25.05 9.54
C ARG A 35 6.13 26.15 9.14
N ARG A 36 4.82 25.87 9.23
CA ARG A 36 3.74 26.84 9.04
C ARG A 36 3.46 27.73 10.26
N GLY A 37 4.19 27.55 11.35
CA GLY A 37 3.98 28.31 12.58
C GLY A 37 2.82 27.82 13.44
N TRP A 38 2.31 26.58 13.22
CA TRP A 38 1.27 25.99 14.06
C TRP A 38 1.88 25.40 15.33
N ALA A 39 1.17 25.50 16.43
CA ALA A 39 1.50 24.73 17.62
C ALA A 39 1.12 23.25 17.38
N CYS A 40 1.97 22.32 17.82
CA CYS A 40 1.83 20.90 17.52
C CYS A 40 1.69 20.08 18.80
N GLU A 41 0.71 19.16 18.80
CA GLU A 41 0.50 18.21 19.88
C GLU A 41 0.35 16.79 19.32
N LEU A 42 0.94 15.81 20.01
CA LEU A 42 0.86 14.39 19.65
C LEU A 42 0.14 13.63 20.77
N VAL A 43 -0.95 12.97 20.45
CA VAL A 43 -1.67 12.07 21.34
C VAL A 43 -1.42 10.64 20.88
N CYS A 44 -0.76 9.85 21.71
CA CYS A 44 -0.33 8.51 21.37
C CYS A 44 -0.63 7.50 22.50
N ARG A 45 -0.25 6.25 22.27
CA ARG A 45 -0.42 5.19 23.27
C ARG A 45 0.37 5.48 24.55
N SER A 46 -0.22 5.12 25.69
CA SER A 46 0.41 5.22 27.02
C SER A 46 1.67 4.35 27.14
N THR A 47 1.84 3.36 26.26
CA THR A 47 2.98 2.46 26.19
C THR A 47 3.99 2.83 25.10
N ALA A 48 3.75 3.93 24.37
CA ALA A 48 4.64 4.34 23.28
C ALA A 48 6.04 4.70 23.80
N ARG A 49 7.05 4.19 23.09
CA ARG A 49 8.46 4.49 23.37
C ARG A 49 8.98 5.48 22.33
N LEU A 50 8.86 6.75 22.63
CA LEU A 50 9.27 7.82 21.74
C LEU A 50 10.74 8.23 22.04
N PRO A 51 11.46 8.81 21.06
CA PRO A 51 12.75 9.43 21.29
C PRO A 51 12.66 10.53 22.34
N ALA A 52 13.72 10.70 23.12
CA ALA A 52 13.74 11.71 24.19
C ALA A 52 13.62 13.16 23.68
N ASP A 53 14.06 13.40 22.46
CA ASP A 53 14.01 14.67 21.75
C ASP A 53 12.65 14.96 21.11
N ALA A 54 11.78 13.95 20.97
CA ALA A 54 10.43 14.13 20.40
C ALA A 54 9.61 15.19 21.16
N ALA A 55 9.79 15.30 22.49
CA ALA A 55 9.10 16.29 23.31
C ALA A 55 9.72 17.71 23.21
N ALA A 56 10.84 17.88 22.53
CA ALA A 56 11.44 19.20 22.35
C ALA A 56 10.69 20.05 21.31
N ASP A 57 10.07 19.40 20.35
CA ASP A 57 9.44 20.04 19.20
C ASP A 57 7.91 20.16 19.29
N TRP A 58 7.25 19.26 20.03
CA TRP A 58 5.80 19.28 20.23
C TRP A 58 5.40 18.68 21.58
N ARG A 59 4.22 19.05 22.04
CA ARG A 59 3.68 18.50 23.28
C ARG A 59 3.19 17.06 23.05
N VAL A 60 3.64 16.12 23.87
CA VAL A 60 3.27 14.69 23.77
C VAL A 60 2.33 14.30 24.92
N TRP A 61 1.22 13.63 24.57
CA TRP A 61 0.23 13.09 25.47
C TRP A 61 0.15 11.56 25.32
N PRO A 62 0.88 10.77 26.09
CA PRO A 62 0.85 9.32 26.02
C PRO A 62 -0.32 8.78 26.85
N VAL A 63 -1.55 8.97 26.39
CA VAL A 63 -2.77 8.70 27.17
C VAL A 63 -3.63 7.57 26.62
N LEU A 64 -3.48 7.20 25.35
CA LEU A 64 -4.34 6.19 24.70
C LEU A 64 -4.04 4.80 25.26
N ARG A 65 -5.04 4.19 25.89
CA ARG A 65 -4.93 2.86 26.52
C ARG A 65 -4.95 1.69 25.54
N PHE A 66 -5.62 1.85 24.39
CA PHE A 66 -5.83 0.77 23.44
C PHE A 66 -5.28 1.08 22.05
N PRO A 67 -4.69 0.08 21.36
CA PRO A 67 -4.22 0.22 20.00
C PRO A 67 -5.37 0.30 18.99
N GLY A 68 -5.19 1.07 17.89
CA GLY A 68 -6.22 1.35 16.89
C GLY A 68 -6.83 0.12 16.21
N HIS A 69 -6.01 -0.81 15.74
CA HIS A 69 -6.46 -1.91 14.88
C HIS A 69 -6.64 -3.25 15.59
N SER A 70 -6.72 -3.32 16.91
CA SER A 70 -6.51 -4.61 17.52
C SER A 70 -7.77 -5.47 17.67
N LYS A 71 -7.71 -6.62 17.00
CA LYS A 71 -8.25 -7.87 17.56
C LYS A 71 -7.55 -8.24 18.90
N LEU A 72 -6.49 -7.55 19.25
CA LEU A 72 -5.55 -7.79 20.35
C LEU A 72 -5.97 -7.09 21.67
N THR A 73 -6.97 -6.23 21.64
CA THR A 73 -7.49 -5.60 22.86
C THR A 73 -7.93 -6.64 23.90
N ALA A 74 -8.41 -7.78 23.42
CA ALA A 74 -8.73 -8.91 24.31
C ALA A 74 -7.48 -9.56 24.91
N PHE A 75 -6.36 -9.56 24.18
CA PHE A 75 -5.13 -10.23 24.63
C PHE A 75 -4.31 -9.37 25.60
N ALA A 76 -4.26 -8.06 25.41
CA ALA A 76 -3.56 -7.19 26.36
C ALA A 76 -4.27 -7.14 27.72
N GLU A 77 -5.60 -7.10 27.71
CA GLU A 77 -6.41 -7.21 28.93
C GLU A 77 -6.35 -8.62 29.54
N LEU A 78 -6.37 -9.66 28.70
CA LEU A 78 -6.14 -11.05 29.12
C LEU A 78 -4.71 -11.26 29.62
N ASP A 79 -3.70 -10.63 29.04
CA ASP A 79 -2.32 -10.72 29.52
C ASP A 79 -2.11 -9.95 30.82
N ARG A 80 -2.83 -8.83 31.01
CA ARG A 80 -2.90 -8.13 32.28
C ARG A 80 -3.62 -8.96 33.36
N LEU A 81 -4.75 -9.56 33.01
CA LEU A 81 -5.50 -10.46 33.90
C LEU A 81 -4.72 -11.76 34.21
N LYS A 82 -3.85 -12.22 33.29
CA LYS A 82 -2.94 -13.34 33.51
C LYS A 82 -1.75 -12.97 34.41
N ALA A 83 -1.22 -11.75 34.27
CA ALA A 83 -0.18 -11.22 35.16
C ALA A 83 -0.70 -11.06 36.60
N ASP A 84 -2.00 -10.80 36.77
CA ASP A 84 -2.68 -10.70 38.07
C ASP A 84 -3.07 -12.05 38.69
N GLY A 85 -2.56 -13.18 38.15
CA GLY A 85 -2.70 -14.52 38.76
C GLY A 85 -4.09 -15.15 38.71
N ARG A 86 -5.02 -14.67 37.87
CA ARG A 86 -6.37 -15.20 37.75
C ARG A 86 -6.46 -16.46 36.86
N PRO A 87 -7.28 -17.47 37.23
CA PRO A 87 -7.27 -18.79 36.58
C PRO A 87 -7.82 -18.76 35.15
N ARG A 88 -7.21 -19.64 34.31
CA ARG A 88 -7.55 -19.90 32.91
C ARG A 88 -8.92 -20.56 32.73
N TRP A 89 -10.01 -19.87 33.01
CA TRP A 89 -11.33 -20.35 32.60
C TRP A 89 -11.76 -19.59 31.34
N GLN A 90 -11.87 -20.27 30.22
CA GLN A 90 -12.45 -19.73 28.98
C GLN A 90 -13.91 -20.16 28.92
N PRO A 91 -14.86 -19.29 29.25
CA PRO A 91 -16.28 -19.58 29.11
C PRO A 91 -16.79 -19.25 27.70
N PRO A 92 -17.95 -19.73 27.25
CA PRO A 92 -18.52 -19.56 25.90
C PRO A 92 -18.95 -18.13 25.54
N TRP A 93 -18.41 -17.14 26.20
CA TRP A 93 -18.69 -15.71 26.10
C TRP A 93 -17.83 -14.94 25.08
N GLU A 94 -17.08 -15.62 24.21
CA GLU A 94 -16.26 -14.93 23.17
C GLU A 94 -17.10 -14.04 22.25
N THR A 95 -18.33 -14.41 21.93
CA THR A 95 -19.25 -13.58 21.14
C THR A 95 -19.91 -12.46 21.94
N TRP A 96 -20.21 -12.71 23.20
CA TRP A 96 -20.72 -11.69 24.13
C TRP A 96 -19.62 -10.68 24.49
N SER A 97 -18.39 -11.14 24.52
CA SER A 97 -17.22 -10.33 24.79
C SER A 97 -16.94 -9.28 23.68
N ARG A 98 -17.20 -9.58 22.40
CA ARG A 98 -16.88 -8.67 21.29
C ARG A 98 -17.65 -7.35 21.34
N SER A 99 -18.94 -7.36 21.63
CA SER A 99 -19.74 -6.12 21.74
C SER A 99 -19.38 -5.33 23.00
N ARG A 100 -19.08 -6.02 24.10
CA ARG A 100 -18.63 -5.39 25.34
C ARG A 100 -17.23 -4.78 25.16
N GLN A 101 -16.32 -5.49 24.52
CA GLN A 101 -14.96 -5.00 24.22
C GLN A 101 -14.98 -3.75 23.33
N ARG A 102 -15.85 -3.72 22.30
CA ARG A 102 -16.05 -2.53 21.47
C ARG A 102 -16.53 -1.35 22.29
N ARG A 103 -17.51 -1.55 23.18
CA ARG A 103 -18.02 -0.49 24.07
C ARG A 103 -16.93 0.03 25.02
N ILE A 104 -16.16 -0.86 25.61
CA ILE A 104 -15.04 -0.50 26.49
C ILE A 104 -13.99 0.31 25.73
N ARG A 105 -13.62 -0.12 24.52
CA ARG A 105 -12.66 0.59 23.69
C ARG A 105 -13.15 1.98 23.30
N VAL A 106 -14.40 2.11 22.84
CA VAL A 106 -15.01 3.39 22.48
C VAL A 106 -15.03 4.33 23.68
N ALA A 107 -15.49 3.85 24.84
CA ALA A 107 -15.56 4.63 26.07
C ALA A 107 -14.17 5.04 26.58
N ALA A 108 -13.17 4.14 26.46
CA ALA A 108 -11.80 4.44 26.85
C ALA A 108 -11.19 5.51 25.94
N PHE A 109 -11.33 5.36 24.62
CA PHE A 109 -10.82 6.34 23.66
C PHE A 109 -11.46 7.73 23.88
N ALA A 110 -12.77 7.76 24.14
CA ALA A 110 -13.46 9.00 24.46
C ALA A 110 -12.95 9.65 25.75
N ALA A 111 -12.75 8.87 26.82
CA ALA A 111 -12.22 9.37 28.09
C ALA A 111 -10.76 9.83 27.98
N ASP A 112 -9.94 9.11 27.22
CA ASP A 112 -8.51 9.43 27.02
C ASP A 112 -8.33 10.74 26.26
N LEU A 113 -9.24 11.06 25.31
CA LEU A 113 -9.20 12.30 24.53
C LEU A 113 -9.86 13.51 25.22
N ALA A 114 -10.74 13.28 26.19
CA ALA A 114 -11.53 14.35 26.79
C ALA A 114 -10.72 15.53 27.31
N PRO A 115 -9.59 15.36 28.02
CA PRO A 115 -8.77 16.49 28.48
C PRO A 115 -8.20 17.32 27.34
N THR A 116 -7.71 16.67 26.28
CA THR A 116 -7.17 17.35 25.07
C THR A 116 -8.29 18.12 24.38
N ILE A 117 -9.46 17.50 24.16
CA ILE A 117 -10.59 18.12 23.47
C ILE A 117 -11.13 19.33 24.26
N ALA A 118 -11.18 19.24 25.61
CA ALA A 118 -11.62 20.35 26.45
C ALA A 118 -10.70 21.59 26.37
N SER A 119 -9.47 21.42 25.93
CA SER A 119 -8.50 22.52 25.77
C SER A 119 -8.52 23.18 24.40
N LEU A 120 -9.32 22.70 23.46
CA LEU A 120 -9.32 23.20 22.07
C LEU A 120 -9.97 24.57 21.93
N ALA A 121 -9.48 25.33 20.97
CA ALA A 121 -9.96 26.66 20.59
C ALA A 121 -10.43 26.69 19.12
N PRO A 122 -11.24 27.66 18.73
CA PRO A 122 -11.60 27.86 17.32
C PRO A 122 -10.35 28.02 16.45
N GLY A 123 -10.32 27.32 15.31
CA GLY A 123 -9.15 27.29 14.43
C GLY A 123 -8.26 26.06 14.60
N ASP A 124 -8.34 25.35 15.74
CA ASP A 124 -7.58 24.13 15.96
C ASP A 124 -8.02 23.01 15.00
N ARG A 125 -7.11 22.07 14.72
CA ARG A 125 -7.35 20.89 13.88
C ARG A 125 -6.96 19.62 14.66
N VAL A 126 -7.85 18.65 14.64
CA VAL A 126 -7.62 17.31 15.20
C VAL A 126 -7.60 16.31 14.07
N LEU A 127 -6.47 15.60 13.91
CA LEU A 127 -6.31 14.52 12.94
C LEU A 127 -6.10 13.20 13.67
N VAL A 128 -7.07 12.28 13.54
CA VAL A 128 -6.88 10.89 13.94
C VAL A 128 -6.26 10.15 12.76
N ALA A 129 -4.93 9.96 12.79
CA ALA A 129 -4.14 9.54 11.63
C ALA A 129 -4.35 8.07 11.23
N THR A 130 -4.60 7.16 12.19
CA THR A 130 -4.88 5.74 11.95
C THR A 130 -6.22 5.34 12.56
N ALA A 131 -7.29 5.97 12.08
CA ALA A 131 -8.64 5.79 12.62
C ALA A 131 -9.27 4.44 12.25
N SER A 132 -10.15 3.98 13.12
CA SER A 132 -11.16 2.97 12.84
C SER A 132 -12.57 3.54 13.05
N GLU A 133 -13.59 2.80 12.61
CA GLU A 133 -14.99 3.17 12.84
C GLU A 133 -15.34 3.32 14.34
N LEU A 134 -14.63 2.62 15.20
CA LEU A 134 -14.81 2.72 16.66
C LEU A 134 -14.18 3.98 17.23
N ASP A 135 -13.03 4.39 16.67
CA ASP A 135 -12.35 5.62 17.08
C ASP A 135 -13.18 6.84 16.66
N ALA A 136 -13.89 6.77 15.52
CA ALA A 136 -14.84 7.81 15.12
C ALA A 136 -15.98 7.98 16.16
N VAL A 137 -16.55 6.87 16.62
CA VAL A 137 -17.60 6.92 17.67
C VAL A 137 -17.02 7.44 18.98
N GLY A 138 -15.81 7.02 19.36
CA GLY A 138 -15.15 7.46 20.59
C GLY A 138 -14.81 8.95 20.59
N LEU A 139 -14.28 9.46 19.47
CA LEU A 139 -14.05 10.89 19.25
C LEU A 139 -15.35 11.68 19.40
N ALA A 140 -16.41 11.23 18.74
CA ALA A 140 -17.73 11.88 18.77
C ALA A 140 -18.36 11.87 20.19
N GLN A 141 -18.15 10.80 20.96
CA GLN A 141 -18.56 10.76 22.38
C GLN A 141 -17.79 11.78 23.22
N SER A 142 -16.49 11.92 22.99
CA SER A 142 -15.67 12.92 23.68
C SER A 142 -16.09 14.34 23.32
N ILE A 143 -16.33 14.65 22.05
CA ILE A 143 -16.87 15.93 21.59
C ILE A 143 -18.20 16.26 22.30
N ARG A 144 -19.11 15.30 22.32
CA ARG A 144 -20.42 15.47 22.98
C ARG A 144 -20.29 15.74 24.48
N ALA A 145 -19.36 15.05 25.15
CA ALA A 145 -19.16 15.17 26.59
C ALA A 145 -18.49 16.49 26.98
N THR A 146 -17.48 16.93 26.22
CA THR A 146 -16.67 18.12 26.51
C THR A 146 -17.26 19.41 25.97
N ARG A 147 -18.11 19.33 24.94
CA ARG A 147 -18.76 20.48 24.26
C ARG A 147 -17.75 21.56 23.85
N PRO A 148 -16.75 21.22 23.04
CA PRO A 148 -15.74 22.19 22.60
C PRO A 148 -16.38 23.30 21.77
N PRO A 149 -15.70 24.47 21.62
CA PRO A 149 -16.22 25.57 20.82
C PRO A 149 -16.35 25.19 19.33
N ALA A 150 -17.20 25.93 18.59
CA ALA A 150 -17.29 25.80 17.14
C ALA A 150 -15.98 26.23 16.45
N GLY A 151 -15.82 25.86 15.17
CA GLY A 151 -14.67 26.25 14.35
C GLY A 151 -13.44 25.33 14.49
N ILE A 152 -13.56 24.18 15.14
CA ILE A 152 -12.53 23.14 15.19
C ILE A 152 -12.72 22.19 13.99
N GLY A 153 -11.61 21.86 13.28
CA GLY A 153 -11.60 20.83 12.25
C GLY A 153 -11.38 19.45 12.85
N TRP A 154 -12.24 18.50 12.49
CA TRP A 154 -12.20 17.12 12.97
C TRP A 154 -11.97 16.16 11.81
N HIS A 155 -10.79 15.56 11.72
CA HIS A 155 -10.36 14.74 10.60
C HIS A 155 -10.01 13.33 11.06
N LEU A 156 -10.48 12.33 10.33
CA LEU A 156 -10.19 10.91 10.59
C LEU A 156 -9.71 10.25 9.32
N GLN A 157 -8.53 9.65 9.35
CA GLN A 157 -7.96 8.96 8.20
C GLN A 157 -7.98 7.44 8.41
N PHE A 158 -8.63 6.73 7.47
CA PHE A 158 -8.78 5.27 7.48
C PHE A 158 -7.77 4.63 6.53
N HIS A 159 -6.86 3.81 7.07
CA HIS A 159 -5.81 3.13 6.29
C HIS A 159 -6.17 1.70 5.88
N GLY A 160 -7.24 1.16 6.44
CA GLY A 160 -7.65 -0.22 6.18
C GLY A 160 -8.87 -0.33 5.28
N PRO A 161 -9.00 -1.42 4.50
CA PRO A 161 -10.19 -1.70 3.72
C PRO A 161 -11.36 -2.08 4.64
N ILE A 162 -12.57 -1.69 4.22
CA ILE A 162 -13.81 -2.16 4.86
C ILE A 162 -14.07 -3.61 4.45
N LEU A 163 -13.78 -3.92 3.20
CA LEU A 163 -14.02 -5.23 2.62
C LEU A 163 -12.93 -6.20 3.05
N ALA A 164 -13.31 -7.30 3.68
CA ALA A 164 -12.39 -8.41 3.91
C ALA A 164 -12.34 -9.24 2.63
N LEU A 165 -11.12 -9.53 2.17
CA LEU A 165 -10.88 -10.15 0.86
C LEU A 165 -10.69 -11.68 0.95
N ASP A 166 -11.06 -12.30 2.07
CA ASP A 166 -11.07 -13.75 2.21
C ASP A 166 -12.29 -14.36 1.51
N SER A 167 -12.15 -15.53 0.93
CA SER A 167 -13.03 -16.21 -0.02
C SER A 167 -14.51 -16.41 0.39
N ASP A 168 -14.85 -16.22 1.66
CA ASP A 168 -16.24 -16.37 2.18
C ASP A 168 -17.01 -15.04 2.21
N VAL A 169 -16.64 -14.12 1.36
CA VAL A 169 -16.83 -12.67 1.50
C VAL A 169 -18.22 -12.18 1.15
N ALA A 170 -18.94 -12.83 0.24
CA ALA A 170 -20.20 -12.25 -0.26
C ALA A 170 -21.27 -12.09 0.84
N ALA A 171 -21.43 -13.09 1.72
CA ALA A 171 -22.42 -13.03 2.80
C ALA A 171 -22.00 -12.12 3.97
N GLY A 172 -20.69 -12.00 4.22
CA GLY A 172 -20.15 -11.19 5.34
C GLY A 172 -20.00 -9.70 5.01
N THR A 173 -19.82 -9.36 3.75
CA THR A 173 -19.51 -8.00 3.28
C THR A 173 -20.66 -7.02 3.49
N ALA A 174 -21.88 -7.36 3.08
CA ALA A 174 -23.05 -6.50 3.27
C ALA A 174 -23.30 -6.21 4.76
N GLY A 175 -23.16 -7.21 5.61
CA GLY A 175 -23.26 -7.05 7.06
C GLY A 175 -22.16 -6.16 7.65
N ARG A 176 -20.94 -6.20 7.11
CA ARG A 176 -19.83 -5.33 7.54
C ARG A 176 -20.06 -3.89 7.13
N ILE A 177 -20.45 -3.63 5.87
CA ILE A 177 -20.80 -2.29 5.38
C ILE A 177 -21.91 -1.70 6.21
N SER A 178 -23.03 -2.40 6.37
CA SER A 178 -24.16 -1.94 7.18
C SER A 178 -23.78 -1.64 8.63
N ARG A 179 -22.84 -2.40 9.21
CA ARG A 179 -22.35 -2.13 10.56
C ARG A 179 -21.49 -0.87 10.60
N VAL A 180 -20.55 -0.72 9.66
CA VAL A 180 -19.67 0.46 9.58
C VAL A 180 -20.51 1.70 9.32
N SER A 181 -21.48 1.65 8.40
CA SER A 181 -22.43 2.72 8.13
C SER A 181 -23.12 3.19 9.42
N ARG A 182 -23.72 2.28 10.16
CA ARG A 182 -24.39 2.62 11.43
C ARG A 182 -23.46 3.26 12.45
N LEU A 183 -22.20 2.83 12.54
CA LEU A 183 -21.23 3.40 13.46
C LEU A 183 -20.80 4.81 13.04
N LEU A 184 -20.57 5.04 11.75
CA LEU A 184 -20.25 6.38 11.26
C LEU A 184 -21.45 7.33 11.37
N ASP A 185 -22.66 6.88 11.04
CA ASP A 185 -23.90 7.65 11.28
C ASP A 185 -24.06 8.00 12.75
N GLN A 186 -23.76 7.06 13.65
CA GLN A 186 -23.76 7.31 15.10
C GLN A 186 -22.72 8.37 15.47
N ALA A 187 -21.49 8.28 14.94
CA ALA A 187 -20.45 9.25 15.21
C ALA A 187 -20.85 10.65 14.73
N ILE A 188 -21.39 10.78 13.50
CA ILE A 188 -21.87 12.06 12.94
C ILE A 188 -22.95 12.67 13.84
N ARG A 189 -23.96 11.89 14.24
CA ARG A 189 -25.04 12.39 15.12
C ARG A 189 -24.52 12.81 16.50
N LEU A 190 -23.58 12.07 17.06
CA LEU A 190 -23.01 12.38 18.38
C LEU A 190 -22.13 13.64 18.36
N ALA A 191 -21.41 13.86 17.24
CA ALA A 191 -20.53 15.01 17.09
C ALA A 191 -21.28 16.31 16.79
N ALA A 192 -22.56 16.25 16.36
CA ALA A 192 -23.31 17.46 16.01
C ALA A 192 -23.33 18.49 17.16
N PRO A 193 -23.15 19.79 16.87
CA PRO A 193 -23.12 20.43 15.54
C PRO A 193 -21.78 20.40 14.80
N HIS A 194 -20.76 19.79 15.37
CA HIS A 194 -19.45 19.67 14.70
C HIS A 194 -19.51 18.72 13.51
N ARG A 195 -18.75 19.03 12.46
CA ARG A 195 -18.62 18.19 11.27
C ARG A 195 -17.38 17.31 11.38
N LEU A 196 -17.55 16.01 11.13
CA LEU A 196 -16.43 15.06 10.98
C LEU A 196 -16.08 14.93 9.50
N HIS A 197 -14.80 15.06 9.18
CA HIS A 197 -14.25 14.85 7.85
C HIS A 197 -13.55 13.48 7.79
N PHE A 198 -13.94 12.66 6.82
CA PHE A 198 -13.39 11.31 6.66
C PHE A 198 -12.44 11.27 5.48
N HIS A 199 -11.29 10.64 5.66
CA HIS A 199 -10.23 10.58 4.68
C HIS A 199 -9.67 9.16 4.55
N THR A 200 -9.05 8.90 3.41
CA THR A 200 -8.23 7.71 3.16
C THR A 200 -6.95 8.10 2.42
N PRO A 201 -5.87 7.29 2.46
CA PRO A 201 -4.63 7.63 1.76
C PRO A 201 -4.66 7.33 0.26
N THR A 202 -5.72 6.68 -0.26
CA THR A 202 -5.82 6.28 -1.67
C THR A 202 -7.23 6.51 -2.21
N GLU A 203 -7.34 6.77 -3.50
CA GLU A 203 -8.61 6.96 -4.20
C GLU A 203 -9.48 5.70 -4.12
N GLU A 204 -8.87 4.54 -4.18
CA GLU A 204 -9.55 3.24 -4.13
C GLU A 204 -10.16 2.97 -2.74
N LEU A 205 -9.43 3.30 -1.68
CA LEU A 205 -10.00 3.23 -0.34
C LEU A 205 -11.11 4.28 -0.17
N ALA A 206 -10.97 5.49 -0.73
CA ALA A 206 -12.02 6.50 -0.69
C ALA A 206 -13.29 6.00 -1.37
N ALA A 207 -13.16 5.39 -2.55
CA ALA A 207 -14.28 4.77 -3.26
C ALA A 207 -14.93 3.65 -2.44
N GLU A 208 -14.12 2.76 -1.84
CA GLU A 208 -14.59 1.67 -0.99
C GLU A 208 -15.32 2.20 0.27
N TRP A 209 -14.76 3.18 0.95
CA TRP A 209 -15.38 3.79 2.13
C TRP A 209 -16.63 4.61 1.78
N SER A 210 -16.72 5.15 0.57
CA SER A 210 -17.91 5.85 0.09
C SER A 210 -19.12 4.91 -0.09
N LEU A 211 -18.90 3.59 -0.25
CA LEU A 211 -19.96 2.59 -0.27
C LEU A 211 -20.74 2.50 1.06
N VAL A 212 -20.15 2.99 2.14
CA VAL A 212 -20.81 3.06 3.45
C VAL A 212 -21.94 4.10 3.47
N GLY A 213 -21.84 5.13 2.63
CA GLY A 213 -22.90 6.11 2.42
C GLY A 213 -23.16 7.09 3.58
N ALA A 214 -22.38 7.02 4.67
CA ALA A 214 -22.60 7.87 5.85
C ALA A 214 -22.20 9.33 5.62
N ALA A 215 -21.09 9.56 4.90
CA ALA A 215 -20.58 10.87 4.53
C ALA A 215 -19.59 10.75 3.37
N PRO A 216 -19.29 11.83 2.64
CA PRO A 216 -18.22 11.86 1.65
C PRO A 216 -16.87 11.49 2.29
N VAL A 217 -16.07 10.71 1.57
CA VAL A 217 -14.71 10.34 1.97
C VAL A 217 -13.75 10.91 0.94
N SER A 218 -12.82 11.75 1.38
CA SER A 218 -11.82 12.36 0.51
C SER A 218 -10.47 11.66 0.63
N VAL A 219 -9.58 11.93 -0.32
CA VAL A 219 -8.19 11.47 -0.26
C VAL A 219 -7.37 12.48 0.54
N LEU A 220 -6.66 11.99 1.55
CA LEU A 220 -5.62 12.71 2.25
C LEU A 220 -4.31 11.92 2.00
N PRO A 221 -3.36 12.44 1.22
CA PRO A 221 -2.23 11.66 0.78
C PRO A 221 -1.38 11.16 1.97
N TYR A 222 -0.76 10.00 1.80
CA TYR A 222 0.24 9.55 2.79
C TYR A 222 1.48 10.46 2.67
N PRO A 223 1.93 11.13 3.74
CA PRO A 223 3.06 12.04 3.68
C PRO A 223 4.38 11.28 3.51
N ILE A 224 5.25 11.83 2.69
CA ILE A 224 6.63 11.39 2.54
C ILE A 224 7.54 12.52 2.96
N ASP A 225 8.37 12.26 3.95
CA ASP A 225 9.40 13.20 4.41
C ASP A 225 10.77 12.55 4.17
N LEU A 226 11.38 12.88 3.06
CA LEU A 226 12.74 12.47 2.77
C LEU A 226 13.71 13.60 3.16
N PRO A 227 14.86 13.27 3.77
CA PRO A 227 15.81 14.26 4.29
C PRO A 227 16.58 15.07 3.24
N GLU A 228 16.17 15.01 1.97
CA GLU A 228 16.81 15.67 0.83
C GLU A 228 15.94 16.79 0.29
N ASP A 229 16.56 17.70 -0.48
CA ASP A 229 15.87 18.76 -1.21
C ASP A 229 14.72 18.16 -2.04
N PRO A 230 13.46 18.58 -1.82
CA PRO A 230 12.30 18.03 -2.51
C PRO A 230 12.36 18.28 -4.02
N ASP A 231 13.04 19.32 -4.46
CA ASP A 231 13.18 19.70 -5.87
C ASP A 231 14.41 19.06 -6.55
N ALA A 232 15.30 18.44 -5.78
CA ALA A 232 16.45 17.74 -6.34
C ALA A 232 16.03 16.47 -7.07
N VAL A 233 16.46 16.34 -8.33
CA VAL A 233 16.29 15.08 -9.07
C VAL A 233 17.27 14.05 -8.52
N PRO A 234 16.80 12.90 -8.01
CA PRO A 234 17.69 11.84 -7.56
C PRO A 234 18.55 11.36 -8.74
N LEU A 235 19.86 11.44 -8.59
CA LEU A 235 20.75 10.95 -9.64
C LEU A 235 20.83 9.42 -9.60
N PRO A 236 20.59 8.73 -10.73
CA PRO A 236 20.78 7.30 -10.80
C PRO A 236 22.26 6.97 -10.63
N ARG A 237 22.55 5.90 -9.91
CA ARG A 237 23.93 5.43 -9.78
C ARG A 237 24.34 4.71 -11.06
N PRO A 238 25.59 4.92 -11.56
CA PRO A 238 26.10 4.13 -12.65
C PRO A 238 26.01 2.63 -12.34
N THR A 239 25.57 1.82 -13.30
CA THR A 239 25.44 0.35 -13.12
C THR A 239 26.67 -0.42 -13.56
N ALA A 240 27.54 0.21 -14.38
CA ALA A 240 28.74 -0.42 -14.88
C ALA A 240 29.71 -0.83 -13.75
N GLY A 241 30.11 -2.09 -13.76
CA GLY A 241 31.14 -2.63 -12.86
C GLY A 241 30.68 -2.85 -11.40
N ARG A 242 29.40 -2.68 -11.07
CA ARG A 242 28.88 -2.97 -9.74
C ARG A 242 27.69 -3.93 -9.76
N ARG A 243 27.41 -4.54 -8.64
CA ARG A 243 26.18 -5.31 -8.41
C ARG A 243 25.00 -4.35 -8.19
N LEU A 244 23.86 -4.67 -8.80
CA LEU A 244 22.60 -3.99 -8.55
C LEU A 244 22.03 -4.48 -7.22
N ARG A 245 21.57 -3.55 -6.40
CA ARG A 245 21.05 -3.85 -5.06
C ARG A 245 19.52 -3.85 -5.08
N ILE A 246 18.94 -5.02 -4.84
CA ILE A 246 17.49 -5.19 -4.70
C ILE A 246 17.16 -5.31 -3.22
N ALA A 247 16.26 -4.47 -2.71
CA ALA A 247 15.89 -4.50 -1.32
C ALA A 247 14.45 -5.01 -1.11
N MET A 248 14.26 -5.81 -0.07
CA MET A 248 12.95 -6.16 0.50
C MET A 248 12.88 -5.54 1.90
N LEU A 249 12.26 -4.37 2.01
CA LEU A 249 12.21 -3.58 3.25
C LEU A 249 10.84 -3.62 3.93
N GLY A 250 10.86 -3.32 5.22
CA GLY A 250 9.69 -3.35 6.11
C GLY A 250 9.48 -4.72 6.75
N ASP A 251 8.63 -4.78 7.78
CA ASP A 251 8.37 -6.01 8.52
C ASP A 251 8.03 -7.18 7.60
N ALA A 252 8.70 -8.30 7.78
CA ALA A 252 8.38 -9.54 7.07
C ALA A 252 7.02 -10.07 7.53
N ARG A 253 6.10 -10.28 6.58
CA ARG A 253 4.74 -10.74 6.85
C ARG A 253 4.25 -11.64 5.71
N SER A 254 3.34 -12.56 6.04
CA SER A 254 2.71 -13.41 5.04
C SER A 254 1.94 -12.62 3.96
N GLU A 255 1.32 -11.51 4.34
CA GLU A 255 0.61 -10.62 3.41
C GLU A 255 1.55 -9.84 2.47
N LYS A 256 2.85 -9.79 2.78
CA LYS A 256 3.88 -9.22 1.93
C LYS A 256 4.61 -10.28 1.11
N ASN A 257 4.18 -11.53 1.18
CA ASN A 257 4.81 -12.67 0.55
C ASN A 257 6.31 -12.81 0.87
N SER A 258 6.73 -12.43 2.08
CA SER A 258 8.14 -12.50 2.49
C SER A 258 8.70 -13.93 2.48
N GLN A 259 7.82 -14.94 2.50
CA GLN A 259 8.19 -16.35 2.43
C GLN A 259 8.77 -16.80 1.08
N ILE A 260 8.62 -16.01 0.01
CA ILE A 260 9.20 -16.37 -1.31
C ILE A 260 10.70 -16.10 -1.39
N ALA A 261 11.24 -15.27 -0.52
CA ALA A 261 12.60 -14.75 -0.64
C ALA A 261 13.68 -15.85 -0.76
N PRO A 262 13.67 -16.95 0.02
CA PRO A 262 14.70 -17.99 -0.14
C PRO A 262 14.68 -18.66 -1.50
N ALA A 263 13.50 -19.08 -1.97
CA ALA A 263 13.37 -19.73 -3.28
C ALA A 263 13.80 -18.81 -4.43
N LEU A 264 13.43 -17.53 -4.36
CA LEU A 264 13.85 -16.52 -5.33
C LEU A 264 15.37 -16.34 -5.35
N VAL A 265 15.99 -16.27 -4.17
CA VAL A 265 17.46 -16.12 -4.09
C VAL A 265 18.16 -17.37 -4.61
N ASP A 266 17.68 -18.57 -4.29
CA ASP A 266 18.25 -19.83 -4.81
C ASP A 266 18.10 -19.93 -6.34
N GLU A 267 16.96 -19.48 -6.90
CA GLU A 267 16.72 -19.40 -8.35
C GLU A 267 17.72 -18.44 -9.02
N ILE A 268 17.89 -17.24 -8.48
CA ILE A 268 18.88 -16.26 -8.98
C ILE A 268 20.31 -16.79 -8.84
N ALA A 269 20.62 -17.50 -7.76
CA ALA A 269 21.95 -18.09 -7.54
C ALA A 269 22.29 -19.16 -8.57
N ALA A 270 21.28 -19.85 -9.11
CA ALA A 270 21.45 -20.84 -10.17
C ALA A 270 21.79 -20.22 -11.54
N HIS A 271 21.61 -18.90 -11.71
CA HIS A 271 21.91 -18.19 -12.94
C HIS A 271 23.21 -17.37 -12.84
N PRO A 272 24.36 -17.84 -13.37
CA PRO A 272 25.65 -17.16 -13.20
C PRO A 272 25.67 -15.70 -13.66
N ALA A 273 24.91 -15.38 -14.72
CA ALA A 273 24.81 -14.02 -15.24
C ALA A 273 24.13 -13.07 -14.27
N LEU A 274 23.12 -13.53 -13.52
CA LEU A 274 22.39 -12.75 -12.51
C LEU A 274 23.15 -12.73 -11.17
N TYR A 275 23.69 -13.86 -10.76
CA TYR A 275 24.47 -14.01 -9.53
C TYR A 275 25.57 -12.94 -9.41
N ASN A 276 26.33 -12.74 -10.48
CA ASN A 276 27.42 -11.77 -10.49
C ASN A 276 26.97 -10.30 -10.58
N ARG A 277 25.71 -10.06 -10.93
CA ARG A 277 25.13 -8.73 -11.15
C ARG A 277 24.27 -8.23 -10.00
N LEU A 278 23.89 -9.10 -9.05
CA LEU A 278 22.89 -8.81 -8.03
C LEU A 278 23.43 -8.90 -6.62
N HIS A 279 22.80 -8.14 -5.72
CA HIS A 279 22.94 -8.22 -4.29
C HIS A 279 21.57 -7.93 -3.65
N PHE A 280 21.09 -8.83 -2.82
CA PHE A 280 19.82 -8.68 -2.10
C PHE A 280 20.04 -8.15 -0.69
N ALA A 281 19.25 -7.15 -0.30
CA ALA A 281 19.16 -6.66 1.07
C ALA A 281 17.76 -6.99 1.61
N ILE A 282 17.66 -7.97 2.49
CA ILE A 282 16.37 -8.50 2.94
C ILE A 282 16.19 -8.22 4.42
N GLN A 283 15.16 -7.45 4.78
CA GLN A 283 14.86 -7.18 6.18
C GLN A 283 14.29 -8.43 6.84
N THR A 284 15.03 -8.92 7.83
CA THR A 284 14.64 -10.04 8.68
C THR A 284 14.19 -9.51 10.05
N ASN A 285 12.89 -9.59 10.32
CA ASN A 285 12.32 -9.19 11.60
C ASN A 285 11.54 -10.35 12.23
N PRO A 286 12.19 -11.20 13.03
CA PRO A 286 11.58 -12.41 13.58
C PRO A 286 10.55 -12.15 14.68
N GLY A 287 10.53 -10.96 15.26
CA GLY A 287 9.76 -10.67 16.49
C GLY A 287 8.25 -10.85 16.40
N PHE A 288 7.65 -10.69 15.24
CA PHE A 288 6.20 -10.83 15.05
C PHE A 288 5.77 -12.28 14.84
N HIS A 289 6.56 -13.08 14.12
CA HIS A 289 6.19 -14.42 13.67
C HIS A 289 6.43 -15.50 14.72
N SER A 290 7.38 -15.32 15.61
CA SER A 290 7.73 -16.29 16.67
C SER A 290 6.58 -16.62 17.63
N ARG A 291 5.51 -15.80 17.67
CA ARG A 291 4.33 -15.97 18.52
C ARG A 291 3.07 -16.37 17.77
N SER A 292 3.10 -16.42 16.44
CA SER A 292 1.94 -16.77 15.62
C SER A 292 1.82 -18.29 15.50
N ARG A 293 0.55 -18.77 15.52
CA ARG A 293 0.19 -20.17 15.24
C ARG A 293 -0.39 -20.36 13.84
N ARG A 294 -0.39 -19.31 13.01
CA ARG A 294 -0.90 -19.39 11.63
C ARG A 294 0.20 -19.98 10.76
N GLU A 295 -0.16 -20.95 9.94
CA GLU A 295 0.77 -21.63 9.02
C GLU A 295 1.54 -20.66 8.12
N ALA A 296 0.84 -19.66 7.56
CA ALA A 296 1.47 -18.63 6.74
C ALA A 296 2.52 -17.78 7.48
N ASP A 297 2.32 -17.50 8.77
CA ASP A 297 3.29 -16.74 9.56
C ASP A 297 4.47 -17.64 9.98
N ILE A 298 4.22 -18.94 10.20
CA ILE A 298 5.27 -19.95 10.45
C ILE A 298 6.15 -20.10 9.20
N ALA A 299 5.53 -20.11 8.00
CA ALA A 299 6.26 -20.16 6.74
C ALA A 299 7.19 -18.96 6.56
N VAL A 300 6.75 -17.75 6.94
CA VAL A 300 7.62 -16.56 6.93
C VAL A 300 8.79 -16.74 7.91
N GLY A 301 8.54 -17.22 9.13
CA GLY A 301 9.62 -17.47 10.10
C GLY A 301 10.71 -18.40 9.55
N ARG A 302 10.30 -19.54 8.96
CA ARG A 302 11.21 -20.49 8.31
C ARG A 302 11.98 -19.87 7.14
N ALA A 303 11.32 -19.01 6.36
CA ALA A 303 11.95 -18.32 5.25
C ALA A 303 13.04 -17.35 5.72
N LEU A 304 12.82 -16.63 6.83
CA LEU A 304 13.83 -15.73 7.40
C LEU A 304 15.06 -16.51 7.90
N GLU A 305 14.86 -17.65 8.57
CA GLU A 305 15.96 -18.56 8.98
C GLU A 305 16.73 -19.08 7.76
N ALA A 306 16.03 -19.42 6.68
CA ALA A 306 16.65 -19.84 5.43
C ALA A 306 17.49 -18.73 4.79
N ILE A 307 17.00 -17.48 4.78
CA ILE A 307 17.76 -16.33 4.29
C ILE A 307 19.05 -16.11 5.09
N GLU A 308 19.02 -16.22 6.41
CA GLU A 308 20.21 -16.14 7.23
C GLU A 308 21.22 -17.25 6.88
N SER A 309 20.73 -18.48 6.64
CA SER A 309 21.56 -19.59 6.20
C SER A 309 22.17 -19.37 4.80
N ILE A 310 21.40 -18.81 3.85
CA ILE A 310 21.90 -18.47 2.51
C ILE A 310 22.99 -17.40 2.62
N ALA A 311 22.76 -16.37 3.42
CA ALA A 311 23.72 -15.28 3.62
C ALA A 311 25.06 -15.75 4.17
N HIS A 312 25.08 -16.81 5.00
CA HIS A 312 26.33 -17.41 5.46
C HIS A 312 27.09 -18.13 4.34
N ARG A 313 26.38 -18.70 3.35
CA ARG A 313 26.99 -19.41 2.22
C ARG A 313 27.35 -18.50 1.04
N ALA A 314 26.59 -17.42 0.86
CA ALA A 314 26.74 -16.48 -0.26
C ALA A 314 26.57 -15.02 0.22
N PRO A 315 27.50 -14.53 1.08
CA PRO A 315 27.38 -13.17 1.65
C PRO A 315 27.48 -12.07 0.61
N GLU A 316 28.05 -12.34 -0.54
CA GLU A 316 28.11 -11.43 -1.66
C GLU A 316 26.78 -11.31 -2.42
N LEU A 317 25.86 -12.27 -2.26
CA LEU A 317 24.55 -12.26 -2.88
C LEU A 317 23.46 -11.72 -1.95
N VAL A 318 23.53 -12.03 -0.64
CA VAL A 318 22.48 -11.72 0.33
C VAL A 318 23.03 -11.08 1.59
N GLU A 319 22.44 -9.94 1.95
CA GLU A 319 22.62 -9.25 3.23
C GLU A 319 21.31 -9.32 4.02
N PRO A 320 21.24 -10.11 5.11
CA PRO A 320 20.11 -10.06 6.02
C PRO A 320 20.19 -8.79 6.87
N LEU A 321 19.12 -8.00 6.87
CA LEU A 321 19.01 -6.79 7.67
C LEU A 321 18.22 -7.11 8.93
N ALA A 322 18.92 -7.31 10.03
CA ALA A 322 18.27 -7.58 11.32
C ALA A 322 17.37 -6.41 11.72
N GLY A 323 16.10 -6.68 11.91
CA GLY A 323 15.10 -5.67 12.27
C GLY A 323 14.73 -5.69 13.76
N PRO A 324 13.92 -4.73 14.24
CA PRO A 324 13.44 -3.55 13.51
C PRO A 324 14.54 -2.53 13.24
N LEU A 325 14.56 -1.98 12.02
CA LEU A 325 15.52 -0.94 11.65
C LEU A 325 15.11 0.40 12.31
N THR A 326 16.08 1.18 12.74
CA THR A 326 15.82 2.59 13.06
C THR A 326 15.50 3.36 11.79
N SER A 327 14.81 4.51 11.88
CA SER A 327 14.48 5.33 10.71
C SER A 327 15.73 5.67 9.88
N ALA A 328 16.84 6.05 10.53
CA ALA A 328 18.09 6.33 9.84
C ALA A 328 18.69 5.10 9.15
N ALA A 329 18.62 3.91 9.75
CA ALA A 329 19.09 2.67 9.15
C ALA A 329 18.20 2.28 7.97
N TYR A 330 16.88 2.41 8.11
CA TYR A 330 15.92 2.16 7.04
C TYR A 330 16.18 3.08 5.83
N HIS A 331 16.31 4.40 6.05
CA HIS A 331 16.61 5.35 4.98
C HIS A 331 17.95 5.06 4.29
N ARG A 332 18.99 4.67 5.04
CA ARG A 332 20.26 4.25 4.42
C ARG A 332 20.08 3.05 3.50
N GLN A 333 19.31 2.04 3.91
CA GLN A 333 19.04 0.86 3.09
C GLN A 333 18.20 1.21 1.86
N LEU A 334 17.19 2.06 2.04
CA LEU A 334 16.35 2.58 0.94
C LEU A 334 17.20 3.34 -0.09
N THR A 335 18.04 4.26 0.38
CA THR A 335 18.92 5.06 -0.49
C THR A 335 19.99 4.18 -1.16
N ALA A 336 20.49 3.15 -0.48
CA ALA A 336 21.46 2.20 -1.03
C ALA A 336 20.85 1.29 -2.10
N ALA A 337 19.57 1.00 -2.07
CA ALA A 337 18.90 0.16 -3.05
C ALA A 337 18.87 0.80 -4.45
N ASP A 338 18.83 -0.02 -5.49
CA ASP A 338 18.52 0.34 -6.87
C ASP A 338 17.04 0.05 -7.16
N ALA A 339 16.55 -1.09 -6.67
CA ALA A 339 15.15 -1.47 -6.78
C ALA A 339 14.62 -2.01 -5.45
N LEU A 340 13.30 -1.88 -5.26
CA LEU A 340 12.58 -2.55 -4.19
C LEU A 340 11.66 -3.62 -4.76
N LEU A 341 11.76 -4.82 -4.21
CA LEU A 341 10.86 -5.92 -4.53
C LEU A 341 9.75 -5.98 -3.48
N LEU A 342 8.52 -5.78 -3.94
CA LEU A 342 7.30 -5.73 -3.14
C LEU A 342 6.25 -6.72 -3.68
N PRO A 343 6.45 -8.04 -3.52
CA PRO A 343 5.63 -9.08 -4.10
C PRO A 343 4.35 -9.32 -3.29
N TYR A 344 3.72 -8.26 -2.84
CA TYR A 344 2.64 -8.29 -1.86
C TYR A 344 1.40 -9.03 -2.37
N ASP A 345 0.67 -9.66 -1.44
CA ASP A 345 -0.60 -10.33 -1.74
C ASP A 345 -1.59 -9.34 -2.38
N GLN A 346 -1.98 -9.63 -3.62
CA GLN A 346 -2.86 -8.78 -4.43
C GLN A 346 -4.20 -8.50 -3.75
N ARG A 347 -4.77 -9.49 -3.07
CA ARG A 347 -6.07 -9.37 -2.40
C ARG A 347 -5.99 -8.43 -1.21
N ARG A 348 -4.91 -8.54 -0.41
CA ARG A 348 -4.73 -7.74 0.82
C ARG A 348 -4.24 -6.32 0.54
N TYR A 349 -3.46 -6.14 -0.53
CA TYR A 349 -2.92 -4.83 -0.93
C TYR A 349 -3.67 -4.21 -2.12
N ARG A 350 -4.86 -4.69 -2.41
CA ARG A 350 -5.68 -4.21 -3.51
C ARG A 350 -5.86 -2.68 -3.48
N HIS A 351 -6.30 -2.16 -2.35
CA HIS A 351 -6.61 -0.73 -2.16
C HIS A 351 -5.69 -0.05 -1.14
N ARG A 352 -4.84 -0.81 -0.47
CA ARG A 352 -3.98 -0.27 0.57
C ARG A 352 -2.79 0.49 0.01
N CYS A 353 -2.51 1.65 0.61
CA CYS A 353 -1.26 2.36 0.43
C CYS A 353 -0.07 1.52 0.93
N SER A 354 1.03 1.54 0.19
CA SER A 354 2.33 1.05 0.66
C SER A 354 3.26 2.25 0.84
N ALA A 355 3.51 2.64 2.08
CA ALA A 355 4.48 3.69 2.40
C ALA A 355 5.86 3.34 1.83
N VAL A 356 6.28 2.07 1.94
CA VAL A 356 7.58 1.59 1.41
C VAL A 356 7.70 1.84 -0.10
N LEU A 357 6.63 1.61 -0.87
CA LEU A 357 6.65 1.90 -2.30
C LEU A 357 6.75 3.42 -2.55
N LEU A 358 5.95 4.22 -1.84
CA LEU A 358 5.97 5.68 -2.01
C LEU A 358 7.35 6.25 -1.69
N GLU A 359 7.94 5.85 -0.57
CA GLU A 359 9.28 6.25 -0.16
C GLU A 359 10.34 5.83 -1.20
N ALA A 360 10.22 4.61 -1.73
CA ALA A 360 11.11 4.11 -2.77
C ALA A 360 11.03 4.96 -4.05
N LEU A 361 9.82 5.18 -4.55
CA LEU A 361 9.61 5.98 -5.76
C LEU A 361 10.03 7.44 -5.54
N ALA A 362 9.74 8.02 -4.37
CA ALA A 362 10.19 9.36 -4.02
C ALA A 362 11.71 9.47 -3.90
N ALA A 363 12.39 8.39 -3.51
CA ALA A 363 13.85 8.30 -3.50
C ALA A 363 14.44 7.93 -4.90
N GLY A 364 13.63 7.90 -5.94
CA GLY A 364 14.07 7.56 -7.30
C GLY A 364 14.49 6.10 -7.48
N LYS A 365 13.88 5.20 -6.69
CA LYS A 365 14.14 3.76 -6.78
C LYS A 365 13.09 3.06 -7.63
N VAL A 366 13.51 1.99 -8.30
CA VAL A 366 12.63 1.18 -9.14
C VAL A 366 11.75 0.30 -8.25
N GLY A 367 10.44 0.29 -8.51
CA GLY A 367 9.50 -0.60 -7.84
C GLY A 367 9.26 -1.88 -8.65
N ILE A 368 9.47 -3.05 -8.06
CA ILE A 368 9.01 -4.33 -8.61
C ILE A 368 7.83 -4.76 -7.75
N VAL A 369 6.62 -4.66 -8.28
CA VAL A 369 5.39 -4.77 -7.51
C VAL A 369 4.41 -5.76 -8.12
N THR A 370 3.60 -6.40 -7.29
CA THR A 370 2.52 -7.26 -7.75
C THR A 370 1.41 -6.44 -8.40
N GLY A 371 0.89 -6.93 -9.53
CA GLY A 371 -0.20 -6.32 -10.29
C GLY A 371 -1.55 -6.33 -9.56
N GLY A 372 -2.55 -5.75 -10.18
CA GLY A 372 -3.93 -5.80 -9.73
C GLY A 372 -4.27 -4.97 -8.49
N GLY A 373 -3.39 -4.11 -8.02
CA GLY A 373 -3.59 -3.29 -6.84
C GLY A 373 -3.13 -1.85 -6.99
N TRP A 374 -3.36 -1.09 -5.94
CA TRP A 374 -2.95 0.32 -5.85
C TRP A 374 -1.47 0.53 -6.21
N MET A 375 -0.57 -0.36 -5.75
CA MET A 375 0.87 -0.24 -6.04
C MET A 375 1.18 -0.26 -7.53
N ALA A 376 0.58 -1.19 -8.28
CA ALA A 376 0.75 -1.27 -9.72
C ALA A 376 0.24 -0.01 -10.42
N ARG A 377 -0.88 0.54 -9.97
CA ARG A 377 -1.43 1.79 -10.52
C ARG A 377 -0.53 3.00 -10.29
N ARG A 378 0.26 3.03 -9.22
CA ARG A 378 1.26 4.09 -9.00
C ARG A 378 2.39 4.09 -10.02
N LEU A 379 2.61 2.97 -10.69
CA LEU A 379 3.56 2.86 -11.80
C LEU A 379 2.95 3.24 -13.17
N GLN A 380 1.62 3.32 -13.29
CA GLN A 380 0.92 3.56 -14.57
C GLN A 380 1.30 4.86 -15.29
N PRO A 381 1.44 6.04 -14.63
CA PRO A 381 1.83 7.25 -15.35
C PRO A 381 3.16 7.09 -16.08
N ALA A 382 4.12 6.42 -15.44
CA ALA A 382 5.39 6.13 -16.06
C ALA A 382 5.29 5.05 -17.15
N LEU A 383 4.45 4.04 -16.94
CA LEU A 383 4.15 3.03 -17.94
C LEU A 383 3.46 3.67 -19.17
N ARG A 384 2.54 4.61 -18.98
CA ARG A 384 1.91 5.37 -20.06
C ARG A 384 2.96 6.18 -20.85
N ALA A 385 3.80 6.95 -20.16
CA ALA A 385 4.86 7.71 -20.80
C ALA A 385 5.84 6.83 -21.58
N HIS A 386 6.11 5.62 -21.07
CA HIS A 386 6.91 4.64 -21.80
C HIS A 386 6.20 4.13 -23.05
N ILE A 387 4.91 3.84 -22.99
CA ILE A 387 4.10 3.42 -24.14
C ILE A 387 4.06 4.53 -25.19
N ASP A 388 3.80 5.77 -24.79
CA ASP A 388 3.79 6.94 -25.67
C ASP A 388 5.16 7.14 -26.34
N TYR A 389 6.25 6.88 -25.64
CA TYR A 389 7.60 6.89 -26.20
C TYR A 389 7.80 5.79 -27.24
N LEU A 390 7.38 4.54 -26.93
CA LEU A 390 7.44 3.43 -27.88
C LEU A 390 6.60 3.69 -29.13
N ASP A 391 5.46 4.34 -28.99
CA ASP A 391 4.61 4.77 -30.11
C ASP A 391 5.33 5.78 -30.98
N GLY A 392 6.04 6.73 -30.40
CA GLY A 392 6.85 7.69 -31.13
C GLY A 392 8.00 7.04 -31.89
N LEU A 393 8.59 5.97 -31.35
CA LEU A 393 9.65 5.21 -32.02
C LEU A 393 9.12 4.29 -33.13
N HIS A 394 7.89 3.80 -32.98
CA HIS A 394 7.28 2.81 -33.87
C HIS A 394 5.90 3.28 -34.38
N PRO A 395 5.83 4.42 -35.10
CA PRO A 395 4.55 4.98 -35.53
C PRO A 395 3.76 4.06 -36.48
N GLN A 396 4.41 3.04 -37.05
CA GLN A 396 3.79 2.03 -37.92
C GLN A 396 3.59 0.69 -37.21
N ALA A 397 3.64 0.66 -35.86
CA ALA A 397 3.38 -0.56 -35.13
C ALA A 397 1.98 -1.12 -35.48
N ALA A 398 1.91 -2.42 -35.71
CA ALA A 398 0.64 -3.07 -36.00
C ALA A 398 -0.26 -2.97 -34.74
N VAL A 399 -1.46 -2.42 -34.92
CA VAL A 399 -2.46 -2.27 -33.85
C VAL A 399 -3.66 -3.12 -34.23
N GLU A 400 -3.98 -4.08 -33.39
CA GLU A 400 -5.22 -4.85 -33.48
C GLU A 400 -6.24 -4.29 -32.49
N THR A 401 -7.45 -4.01 -32.97
CA THR A 401 -8.55 -3.56 -32.12
C THR A 401 -9.64 -4.64 -32.13
N PHE A 402 -10.11 -5.00 -30.96
CA PHE A 402 -11.10 -6.06 -30.80
C PHE A 402 -12.45 -5.47 -30.40
N ALA A 403 -13.48 -5.85 -31.13
CA ALA A 403 -14.86 -5.53 -30.80
C ALA A 403 -15.38 -6.52 -29.74
N VAL A 404 -14.97 -6.32 -28.51
CA VAL A 404 -15.45 -7.08 -27.36
C VAL A 404 -16.14 -6.12 -26.42
N ASP A 405 -17.47 -6.20 -26.37
CA ASP A 405 -18.29 -5.29 -25.56
C ASP A 405 -18.41 -5.75 -24.11
N ALA A 406 -18.17 -7.04 -23.85
CA ALA A 406 -18.21 -7.59 -22.50
C ALA A 406 -17.34 -8.84 -22.35
N VAL A 407 -16.83 -9.04 -21.14
CA VAL A 407 -16.23 -10.31 -20.71
C VAL A 407 -17.27 -11.05 -19.88
N PRO A 408 -17.77 -12.20 -20.33
CA PRO A 408 -18.73 -13.00 -19.60
C PRO A 408 -18.08 -13.64 -18.34
N ALA A 409 -18.91 -14.15 -17.45
CA ALA A 409 -18.43 -14.99 -16.35
C ALA A 409 -17.61 -16.18 -16.91
N GLY A 410 -16.40 -16.38 -16.39
CA GLY A 410 -15.47 -17.39 -16.90
C GLY A 410 -14.51 -16.88 -17.99
N GLY A 411 -14.77 -15.70 -18.57
CA GLY A 411 -13.81 -15.07 -19.48
C GLY A 411 -14.11 -15.22 -20.98
N VAL A 412 -13.23 -14.66 -21.81
CA VAL A 412 -13.23 -14.74 -23.27
C VAL A 412 -11.79 -14.94 -23.78
N THR A 413 -11.65 -15.77 -24.82
CA THR A 413 -10.37 -16.00 -25.48
C THR A 413 -10.45 -15.53 -26.93
N LEU A 414 -9.49 -14.71 -27.32
CA LEU A 414 -9.39 -14.10 -28.64
C LEU A 414 -8.16 -14.65 -29.37
N PRO A 415 -8.28 -15.09 -30.62
CA PRO A 415 -7.11 -15.37 -31.42
C PRO A 415 -6.38 -14.08 -31.77
N VAL A 416 -5.07 -14.09 -31.66
CA VAL A 416 -4.21 -12.96 -32.00
C VAL A 416 -3.02 -13.45 -32.82
N ALA A 417 -2.54 -12.63 -33.76
CA ALA A 417 -1.46 -12.99 -34.67
C ALA A 417 -0.32 -11.96 -34.57
N PRO A 418 0.68 -12.21 -33.71
CA PRO A 418 1.84 -11.33 -33.65
C PRO A 418 2.53 -11.25 -35.01
N PRO A 419 2.85 -10.05 -35.51
CA PRO A 419 3.60 -9.92 -36.75
C PRO A 419 5.04 -10.49 -36.56
N PRO A 420 5.68 -10.94 -37.66
CA PRO A 420 7.04 -11.42 -37.60
C PRO A 420 7.98 -10.39 -36.97
N GLY A 421 8.82 -10.82 -36.03
CA GLY A 421 9.77 -9.96 -35.34
C GLY A 421 9.21 -9.13 -34.18
N ALA A 422 7.92 -9.29 -33.85
CA ALA A 422 7.38 -8.68 -32.65
C ALA A 422 8.05 -9.26 -31.39
N GLY A 423 8.59 -8.40 -30.54
CA GLY A 423 9.22 -8.78 -29.26
C GLY A 423 8.43 -8.36 -28.04
N LEU A 424 7.47 -7.42 -28.22
CA LEU A 424 6.60 -6.92 -27.16
C LEU A 424 5.15 -6.81 -27.65
N ALA A 425 4.22 -7.03 -26.75
CA ALA A 425 2.83 -6.68 -26.92
C ALA A 425 2.38 -5.72 -25.82
N VAL A 426 1.80 -4.58 -26.20
CA VAL A 426 1.12 -3.68 -25.28
C VAL A 426 -0.38 -3.90 -25.42
N VAL A 427 -1.00 -4.46 -24.39
CA VAL A 427 -2.45 -4.68 -24.35
C VAL A 427 -3.08 -3.55 -23.54
N GLU A 428 -3.91 -2.74 -24.19
CA GLU A 428 -4.69 -1.69 -23.54
C GLU A 428 -6.13 -2.13 -23.38
N VAL A 429 -6.62 -2.11 -22.15
CA VAL A 429 -7.98 -2.49 -21.80
C VAL A 429 -8.67 -1.33 -21.10
N THR A 430 -9.84 -0.93 -21.61
CA THR A 430 -10.74 -0.03 -20.93
C THR A 430 -11.99 -0.80 -20.54
N TRP A 431 -12.28 -0.92 -19.26
CA TRP A 431 -13.38 -1.73 -18.78
C TRP A 431 -14.14 -1.10 -17.61
N ARG A 432 -15.36 -1.54 -17.42
CA ARG A 432 -16.25 -1.08 -16.36
C ARG A 432 -17.04 -2.27 -15.81
N ALA A 433 -17.12 -2.38 -14.49
CA ALA A 433 -18.01 -3.35 -13.87
C ALA A 433 -19.48 -3.06 -14.24
N LEU A 434 -20.23 -4.11 -14.59
CA LEU A 434 -21.66 -4.03 -14.80
C LEU A 434 -22.36 -4.27 -13.47
N GLY A 435 -23.09 -3.28 -12.98
CA GLY A 435 -23.83 -3.37 -11.72
C GLY A 435 -23.63 -2.15 -10.82
N PRO A 436 -24.33 -2.11 -9.67
CA PRO A 436 -24.01 -1.13 -8.63
C PRO A 436 -22.53 -1.29 -8.32
N PRO A 437 -21.80 -0.20 -7.98
CA PRO A 437 -20.37 -0.25 -7.78
C PRO A 437 -20.07 -1.51 -6.99
N ALA A 438 -19.60 -2.51 -7.73
CA ALA A 438 -19.55 -3.85 -7.19
C ALA A 438 -18.66 -3.77 -5.99
N LEU A 439 -19.15 -4.25 -4.87
CA LEU A 439 -18.46 -4.35 -3.61
C LEU A 439 -17.07 -4.96 -3.76
N LEU A 440 -16.83 -5.59 -4.91
CA LEU A 440 -15.58 -6.14 -5.39
C LEU A 440 -15.58 -6.03 -6.91
N ASP A 441 -14.82 -5.11 -7.46
CA ASP A 441 -14.49 -5.20 -8.88
C ASP A 441 -13.83 -6.57 -9.11
N PRO A 442 -14.35 -7.38 -10.05
CA PRO A 442 -13.74 -8.67 -10.33
C PRO A 442 -12.31 -8.42 -10.81
N PRO A 443 -11.32 -9.19 -10.32
CA PRO A 443 -9.98 -9.11 -10.88
C PRO A 443 -10.05 -9.61 -12.33
N LEU A 444 -9.87 -8.71 -13.28
CA LEU A 444 -9.70 -9.09 -14.68
C LEU A 444 -8.27 -9.60 -14.86
N THR A 445 -8.13 -10.85 -15.28
CA THR A 445 -6.84 -11.46 -15.59
C THR A 445 -6.64 -11.44 -17.10
N LEU A 446 -5.53 -10.87 -17.55
CA LEU A 446 -5.07 -10.97 -18.93
C LEU A 446 -3.95 -11.99 -19.02
N THR A 447 -4.09 -12.89 -19.99
CA THR A 447 -3.06 -13.87 -20.32
C THR A 447 -2.83 -13.84 -21.81
N LEU A 448 -1.58 -13.65 -22.23
CA LEU A 448 -1.19 -13.72 -23.65
C LEU A 448 -0.30 -14.94 -23.85
N GLY A 449 -0.70 -15.84 -24.75
CA GLY A 449 0.06 -17.03 -25.11
C GLY A 449 -0.53 -18.35 -24.65
N ARG A 450 0.26 -19.43 -24.78
CA ARG A 450 -0.16 -20.79 -24.45
C ARG A 450 -0.14 -21.03 -22.94
N ALA A 451 -1.04 -21.88 -22.47
CA ALA A 451 -1.29 -22.16 -21.05
C ALA A 451 -0.08 -22.69 -20.25
N ALA A 452 1.02 -23.06 -20.86
CA ALA A 452 2.17 -23.64 -20.17
C ALA A 452 3.07 -22.61 -19.44
N THR A 453 3.18 -21.38 -19.95
CA THR A 453 3.93 -20.28 -19.31
C THR A 453 3.30 -18.93 -19.70
N PRO A 454 2.08 -18.64 -19.23
CA PRO A 454 1.43 -17.40 -19.59
C PRO A 454 2.04 -16.22 -18.85
N SER A 455 2.46 -15.20 -19.59
CA SER A 455 2.59 -13.88 -18.99
C SER A 455 1.19 -13.40 -18.66
N SER A 456 0.87 -13.25 -17.40
CA SER A 456 -0.46 -12.84 -16.92
C SER A 456 -0.37 -11.57 -16.11
N ALA A 457 -1.37 -10.71 -16.23
CA ALA A 457 -1.54 -9.55 -15.37
C ALA A 457 -2.95 -9.54 -14.79
N ILE A 458 -3.04 -9.21 -13.51
CA ILE A 458 -4.34 -9.03 -12.85
C ILE A 458 -4.67 -7.55 -12.87
N LEU A 459 -5.76 -7.20 -13.56
CA LEU A 459 -6.24 -5.84 -13.66
C LEU A 459 -7.38 -5.61 -12.66
N GLN A 460 -7.49 -4.40 -12.20
CA GLN A 460 -8.62 -3.94 -11.40
C GLN A 460 -9.33 -2.81 -12.13
N ALA A 461 -10.66 -2.77 -12.01
CA ALA A 461 -11.43 -1.65 -12.52
C ALA A 461 -10.89 -0.36 -11.89
N ASP A 462 -10.58 0.58 -12.76
CA ASP A 462 -10.46 1.95 -12.38
C ASP A 462 -11.86 2.55 -12.41
N SER A 463 -12.28 3.18 -11.32
CA SER A 463 -13.55 3.90 -11.24
C SER A 463 -13.67 5.02 -12.28
N SER A 464 -12.56 5.48 -12.84
CA SER A 464 -12.50 6.48 -13.91
C SER A 464 -12.77 5.91 -15.30
N GLY A 465 -12.74 4.58 -15.48
CA GLY A 465 -12.80 3.94 -16.80
C GLY A 465 -11.58 4.20 -17.67
N ALA A 466 -10.44 4.57 -17.08
CA ALA A 466 -9.21 4.77 -17.81
C ALA A 466 -8.66 3.47 -18.39
N ALA A 467 -8.03 3.55 -19.56
CA ALA A 467 -7.36 2.41 -20.17
C ALA A 467 -6.20 1.95 -19.28
N VAL A 468 -6.16 0.66 -18.97
CA VAL A 468 -5.09 0.02 -18.22
C VAL A 468 -4.16 -0.67 -19.22
N PRO A 469 -2.94 -0.18 -19.45
CA PRO A 469 -1.99 -0.83 -20.33
C PRO A 469 -1.24 -1.95 -19.59
N VAL A 470 -1.05 -3.06 -20.28
CA VAL A 470 -0.26 -4.20 -19.82
C VAL A 470 0.76 -4.54 -20.89
N VAL A 471 2.02 -4.66 -20.50
CA VAL A 471 3.12 -4.98 -21.41
C VAL A 471 3.52 -6.45 -21.24
N PHE A 472 3.53 -7.19 -22.34
CA PHE A 472 3.98 -8.58 -22.39
C PHE A 472 5.25 -8.70 -23.23
N ARG A 473 6.29 -9.37 -22.71
CA ARG A 473 7.43 -9.81 -23.49
C ARG A 473 7.08 -11.05 -24.29
N LEU A 474 7.30 -11.01 -25.60
CA LEU A 474 6.88 -12.12 -26.48
C LEU A 474 7.91 -13.24 -26.54
N ASP A 475 9.17 -12.99 -26.25
CA ASP A 475 10.21 -14.01 -26.14
C ASP A 475 9.94 -15.05 -25.04
N HIS A 476 9.23 -14.66 -23.98
CA HIS A 476 8.76 -15.58 -22.93
C HIS A 476 7.42 -16.29 -23.27
N VAL A 477 6.64 -15.70 -24.19
CA VAL A 477 5.28 -16.16 -24.51
C VAL A 477 5.22 -16.98 -25.77
N LEU A 478 6.11 -16.70 -26.72
CA LEU A 478 6.09 -17.25 -28.07
C LEU A 478 7.48 -17.79 -28.47
N PRO A 479 7.76 -19.07 -28.25
CA PRO A 479 9.02 -19.67 -28.72
C PRO A 479 9.14 -19.73 -30.26
N THR A 480 8.03 -19.48 -30.98
CA THR A 480 8.01 -19.43 -32.46
C THR A 480 6.92 -18.48 -32.94
N ALA A 481 7.20 -17.69 -33.98
CA ALA A 481 6.21 -16.89 -34.68
C ALA A 481 5.00 -17.74 -35.09
N GLY A 482 3.80 -17.40 -34.64
CA GLY A 482 2.58 -18.13 -34.96
C GLY A 482 1.36 -17.58 -34.21
N PRO A 483 0.17 -18.04 -34.57
CA PRO A 483 -1.05 -17.62 -33.90
C PRO A 483 -1.00 -17.97 -32.40
N THR A 484 -1.41 -17.03 -31.59
CA THR A 484 -1.53 -17.18 -30.14
C THR A 484 -2.90 -16.73 -29.68
N THR A 485 -3.13 -16.72 -28.38
CA THR A 485 -4.41 -16.32 -27.81
C THR A 485 -4.21 -15.25 -26.75
N LEU A 486 -5.08 -14.24 -26.75
CA LEU A 486 -5.29 -13.35 -25.63
C LEU A 486 -6.52 -13.81 -24.86
N THR A 487 -6.35 -14.17 -23.61
CA THR A 487 -7.45 -14.57 -22.72
C THR A 487 -7.70 -13.47 -21.70
N LEU A 488 -8.95 -13.01 -21.64
CA LEU A 488 -9.46 -12.15 -20.59
C LEU A 488 -10.35 -13.01 -19.70
N ALA A 489 -10.01 -13.15 -18.44
CA ALA A 489 -10.73 -13.99 -17.51
C ALA A 489 -11.17 -13.21 -16.27
N ILE A 490 -12.39 -13.47 -15.84
CA ILE A 490 -12.93 -13.06 -14.54
C ILE A 490 -13.37 -14.31 -13.79
N PRO A 491 -13.28 -14.34 -12.44
CA PRO A 491 -13.75 -15.49 -11.68
C PRO A 491 -15.22 -15.80 -11.98
N ALA A 492 -15.57 -17.09 -12.11
CA ALA A 492 -16.89 -17.53 -12.53
C ALA A 492 -18.07 -17.07 -11.63
N HIS A 493 -17.76 -16.68 -10.38
CA HIS A 493 -18.76 -16.17 -9.44
C HIS A 493 -18.99 -14.65 -9.56
N HIS A 494 -18.26 -13.96 -10.43
CA HIS A 494 -18.47 -12.55 -10.72
C HIS A 494 -19.39 -12.36 -11.93
N GLN A 495 -20.10 -11.23 -11.95
CA GLN A 495 -20.90 -10.82 -13.10
C GLN A 495 -19.97 -10.39 -14.26
N ALA A 496 -20.52 -10.43 -15.48
CA ALA A 496 -19.82 -9.93 -16.65
C ALA A 496 -19.33 -8.48 -16.45
N VAL A 497 -18.21 -8.14 -17.09
CA VAL A 497 -17.71 -6.75 -17.15
C VAL A 497 -17.87 -6.20 -18.57
N ALA A 498 -18.27 -4.94 -18.70
CA ALA A 498 -18.28 -4.26 -19.98
C ALA A 498 -16.89 -3.80 -20.35
N LEU A 499 -16.52 -3.97 -21.61
CA LEU A 499 -15.33 -3.38 -22.20
C LEU A 499 -15.74 -2.18 -23.04
N SER A 500 -15.03 -1.08 -22.92
CA SER A 500 -15.17 0.09 -23.80
C SER A 500 -14.02 0.21 -24.80
N GLY A 501 -13.02 -0.65 -24.70
CA GLY A 501 -11.91 -0.74 -25.65
C GLY A 501 -10.97 -1.86 -25.26
N LEU A 502 -10.52 -2.59 -26.28
CA LEU A 502 -9.45 -3.58 -26.17
C LEU A 502 -8.59 -3.46 -27.43
N ARG A 503 -7.33 -3.17 -27.26
CA ARG A 503 -6.37 -3.13 -28.36
C ARG A 503 -5.02 -3.71 -27.96
N ILE A 504 -4.38 -4.34 -28.93
CA ILE A 504 -3.00 -4.84 -28.81
C ILE A 504 -2.14 -4.05 -29.79
N ARG A 505 -1.03 -3.56 -29.30
CA ARG A 505 0.01 -2.98 -30.10
C ARG A 505 1.23 -3.88 -30.08
N TRP A 506 1.67 -4.31 -31.26
CA TRP A 506 2.81 -5.16 -31.44
C TRP A 506 4.06 -4.35 -31.73
N LEU A 507 5.07 -4.49 -30.90
CA LEU A 507 6.33 -3.77 -31.01
C LEU A 507 7.46 -4.73 -31.38
N HIS A 508 8.33 -4.31 -32.29
CA HIS A 508 9.44 -5.14 -32.73
C HIS A 508 10.47 -5.33 -31.59
N GLY A 509 11.00 -6.56 -31.49
CA GLY A 509 12.00 -6.93 -30.49
C GLY A 509 13.32 -6.17 -30.65
N GLY A 510 14.09 -6.09 -29.58
CA GLY A 510 15.41 -5.46 -29.55
C GLY A 510 15.41 -3.94 -29.31
N HIS A 511 14.26 -3.29 -29.34
CA HIS A 511 14.12 -1.84 -29.15
C HIS A 511 13.34 -1.44 -27.92
N ALA A 512 12.89 -2.39 -27.16
CA ALA A 512 12.13 -2.17 -25.94
C ALA A 512 13.02 -1.72 -24.79
N THR A 513 13.72 -0.65 -25.02
CA THR A 513 14.40 0.02 -23.94
C THR A 513 13.41 0.95 -23.27
N PRO A 514 12.85 0.59 -22.12
CA PRO A 514 11.78 1.33 -21.48
C PRO A 514 12.32 2.65 -20.93
N LEU A 515 12.30 3.69 -21.73
CA LEU A 515 12.62 5.02 -21.25
C LEU A 515 11.42 5.56 -20.47
N GLY A 516 11.65 5.86 -19.21
CA GLY A 516 10.64 6.50 -18.38
C GLY A 516 9.77 5.57 -17.53
N ASN A 517 9.99 4.27 -17.57
CA ASN A 517 9.34 3.36 -16.64
C ASN A 517 9.95 3.49 -15.23
N VAL A 518 9.14 3.55 -14.20
CA VAL A 518 9.58 3.65 -12.80
C VAL A 518 9.54 2.32 -12.08
N GLY A 519 9.14 1.24 -12.77
CA GLY A 519 9.06 -0.06 -12.15
C GLY A 519 8.50 -1.14 -13.06
N ILE A 520 8.39 -2.33 -12.49
CA ILE A 520 7.92 -3.53 -13.16
C ILE A 520 6.73 -4.09 -12.39
N VAL A 521 5.69 -4.48 -13.12
CA VAL A 521 4.50 -5.11 -12.56
C VAL A 521 4.57 -6.61 -12.84
N ILE A 522 4.52 -7.42 -11.76
CA ILE A 522 4.49 -8.88 -11.84
C ILE A 522 3.07 -9.41 -11.64
N ALA A 523 2.73 -10.48 -12.31
CA ALA A 523 1.39 -11.08 -12.20
C ALA A 523 1.15 -11.70 -10.80
N GLY A 524 2.18 -12.29 -10.24
CA GLY A 524 2.20 -12.92 -8.93
C GLY A 524 3.61 -12.96 -8.38
N ALA A 525 3.77 -13.49 -7.18
CA ALA A 525 5.07 -13.59 -6.53
C ALA A 525 6.06 -14.52 -7.29
N ASP A 526 5.54 -15.47 -8.04
CA ASP A 526 6.25 -16.38 -8.93
C ASP A 526 6.90 -15.70 -10.14
N GLY A 527 6.43 -14.54 -10.56
CA GLY A 527 7.04 -13.73 -11.62
C GLY A 527 8.21 -12.85 -11.16
N ALA A 528 8.67 -12.97 -9.92
CA ALA A 528 9.69 -12.09 -9.37
C ALA A 528 11.07 -12.28 -10.02
N ALA A 529 11.46 -13.51 -10.34
CA ALA A 529 12.75 -13.81 -10.97
C ALA A 529 12.86 -13.20 -12.37
N GLU A 530 11.82 -13.39 -13.20
CA GLU A 530 11.74 -12.80 -14.55
C GLU A 530 11.78 -11.27 -14.51
N ALA A 531 11.08 -10.66 -13.56
CA ALA A 531 11.09 -9.21 -13.38
C ALA A 531 12.48 -8.68 -12.97
N ILE A 532 13.21 -9.44 -12.18
CA ILE A 532 14.59 -9.10 -11.79
C ILE A 532 15.52 -9.24 -12.98
N GLU A 533 15.37 -10.25 -13.80
CA GLU A 533 16.12 -10.40 -15.05
C GLU A 533 15.87 -9.21 -15.98
N GLU A 534 14.62 -8.83 -16.19
CA GLU A 534 14.24 -7.63 -16.95
C GLU A 534 14.88 -6.37 -16.38
N PHE A 535 14.81 -6.20 -15.05
CA PHE A 535 15.46 -5.06 -14.40
C PHE A 535 16.97 -5.04 -14.63
N VAL A 536 17.66 -6.18 -14.51
CA VAL A 536 19.12 -6.27 -14.73
C VAL A 536 19.49 -5.96 -16.17
N ALA A 537 18.70 -6.43 -17.13
CA ALA A 537 18.91 -6.18 -18.55
C ALA A 537 18.81 -4.69 -18.92
N HIS A 538 17.91 -3.95 -18.26
CA HIS A 538 17.57 -2.58 -18.60
C HIS A 538 17.70 -1.59 -17.43
N ALA A 539 18.61 -1.85 -16.49
CA ALA A 539 18.72 -1.13 -15.23
C ALA A 539 18.86 0.38 -15.38
N ASP A 540 19.71 0.85 -16.31
CA ASP A 540 19.96 2.28 -16.50
C ASP A 540 18.70 3.03 -16.93
N HIS A 541 17.83 2.41 -17.74
CA HIS A 541 16.56 3.02 -18.18
C HIS A 541 15.56 3.12 -17.04
N TYR A 542 15.39 2.03 -16.27
CA TYR A 542 14.51 2.02 -15.12
C TYR A 542 14.96 3.04 -14.07
N LEU A 543 16.24 3.07 -13.77
CA LEU A 543 16.81 4.03 -12.81
C LEU A 543 16.64 5.48 -13.27
N ALA A 544 16.90 5.77 -14.54
CA ALA A 544 16.69 7.11 -15.10
C ALA A 544 15.20 7.51 -15.09
N GLY A 545 14.30 6.58 -15.38
CA GLY A 545 12.85 6.79 -15.32
C GLY A 545 12.37 7.07 -13.89
N ALA A 546 12.80 6.26 -12.93
CA ALA A 546 12.47 6.43 -11.52
C ALA A 546 12.99 7.77 -10.98
N ALA A 547 14.21 8.15 -11.31
CA ALA A 547 14.79 9.44 -10.92
C ALA A 547 13.95 10.63 -11.41
N ARG A 548 13.51 10.61 -12.68
CA ARG A 548 12.67 11.68 -13.24
C ARG A 548 11.30 11.77 -12.57
N ALA A 549 10.67 10.63 -12.28
CA ALA A 549 9.35 10.58 -11.68
C ALA A 549 9.35 10.98 -10.19
N ALA A 550 10.48 10.85 -9.51
CA ALA A 550 10.60 11.07 -8.07
C ALA A 550 10.18 12.48 -7.64
N VAL A 551 10.52 13.52 -8.43
CA VAL A 551 10.21 14.92 -8.10
C VAL A 551 8.70 15.13 -8.00
N ALA A 552 7.95 14.73 -9.04
CA ALA A 552 6.49 14.87 -9.05
C ALA A 552 5.83 14.08 -7.90
N LEU A 553 6.38 12.91 -7.58
CA LEU A 553 5.86 12.09 -6.48
C LEU A 553 6.12 12.74 -5.11
N ARG A 554 7.30 13.30 -4.88
CA ARG A 554 7.62 14.04 -3.65
C ARG A 554 6.66 15.21 -3.46
N GLN A 555 6.39 15.98 -4.50
CA GLN A 555 5.45 17.11 -4.46
C GLN A 555 4.02 16.63 -4.15
N ALA A 556 3.56 15.56 -4.80
CA ALA A 556 2.21 15.03 -4.59
C ALA A 556 2.00 14.44 -3.17
N HIS A 557 3.07 13.99 -2.53
CA HIS A 557 3.07 13.37 -1.20
C HIS A 557 3.82 14.21 -0.16
N ALA A 558 4.08 15.49 -0.45
CA ALA A 558 4.68 16.39 0.52
C ALA A 558 3.81 16.47 1.78
N PRO A 559 4.40 16.54 2.98
CA PRO A 559 3.63 16.67 4.22
C PRO A 559 2.71 17.90 4.24
N GLU A 560 3.07 18.93 3.49
CA GLU A 560 2.26 20.14 3.28
C GLU A 560 0.92 19.84 2.60
N ALA A 561 0.88 18.86 1.68
CA ALA A 561 -0.36 18.46 1.02
C ALA A 561 -1.38 17.86 2.01
N VAL A 562 -0.91 17.19 3.07
CA VAL A 562 -1.78 16.74 4.16
C VAL A 562 -2.40 17.94 4.87
N LEU A 563 -1.59 18.96 5.19
CA LEU A 563 -2.09 20.18 5.85
C LEU A 563 -3.11 20.92 5.02
N GLU A 564 -2.91 21.02 3.70
CA GLU A 564 -3.92 21.62 2.81
C GLU A 564 -5.25 20.87 2.90
N GLY A 565 -5.22 19.55 2.90
CA GLY A 565 -6.43 18.73 3.05
C GLY A 565 -7.11 18.89 4.41
N LEU A 566 -6.43 19.39 5.45
CA LEU A 566 -7.03 19.69 6.76
C LEU A 566 -7.65 21.08 6.83
N LEU A 567 -7.41 21.94 5.84
CA LEU A 567 -7.97 23.29 5.77
C LEU A 567 -9.31 23.36 5.03
N THR A 568 -9.61 22.34 4.23
CA THR A 568 -10.88 22.17 3.51
C THR A 568 -11.96 21.52 4.37
#